data_bc53f4ef418e001252ceb9a6b883a816
#
_entry.id   bc53f4ef418e001252ceb9a6b883a816
#
_cell.length_a   1.000
_cell.length_b   1.000
_cell.length_c   1.000
_cell.angle_alpha   90.00
_cell.angle_beta   90.00
_cell.angle_gamma   90.00
#
_symmetry.space_group_name_H-M   'P 1'
#
loop_
_entity.id
_entity.type
_entity.pdbx_description
1 polymer ?
#
loop_
_entity_poly.entity_id
_entity_poly.type
_entity_poly.pdbx_seq_one_letter_code
_entity_poly.pdbx_strand_id
1 'polypeptide(L)'
;MSASLQVLDVVRAFGGVRAVDGASLEVEAGSITGLIGPNGAGKSTLFNCISGFLRPQSGRVLLDGKRIDRRTPHRIARAGLVRTFQTPRALTRMTVLENVMLAAPRHAGERLGGSLAASARRRERDVRTRAAELLELVRLDGDAAALAGTLSGGQRKLLDLVRALMVEPRILLLDEPMAGVSPTLRVELLEHILALRERDGITLLIVEHDLDFVMRASDRVIVMNDGRVITQGSPNEVRADERVVDAYLGAHHEVA
;
A
#
# COMPACT_ATOMS: atom_id res chain seq x y z
N MET A 1 2.83 15.18 5.42
CA MET A 1 4.27 15.04 5.79
C MET A 1 4.72 13.67 5.37
N SER A 2 5.70 13.59 4.46
CA SER A 2 6.29 12.34 3.96
C SER A 2 7.13 11.63 5.03
N ALA A 3 7.39 10.33 4.85
CA ALA A 3 8.24 9.55 5.71
C ALA A 3 9.11 8.61 4.88
N SER A 4 10.30 8.26 5.36
CA SER A 4 11.19 7.27 4.74
C SER A 4 11.00 5.89 5.34
N LEU A 5 11.22 4.86 4.51
CA LEU A 5 11.18 3.46 4.94
C LEU A 5 12.52 2.79 4.59
N GLN A 6 13.10 2.09 5.57
CA GLN A 6 14.29 1.29 5.36
C GLN A 6 14.05 -0.14 5.81
N VAL A 7 14.45 -1.08 4.98
CA VAL A 7 14.47 -2.52 5.26
C VAL A 7 15.91 -2.96 5.22
N LEU A 8 16.41 -3.58 6.29
CA LEU A 8 17.81 -3.93 6.46
C LEU A 8 17.93 -5.42 6.78
N ASP A 9 18.52 -6.19 5.84
CA ASP A 9 18.86 -7.61 5.95
C ASP A 9 17.72 -8.49 6.49
N VAL A 10 16.49 -8.23 6.01
CA VAL A 10 15.30 -8.94 6.46
C VAL A 10 15.33 -10.37 5.94
N VAL A 11 15.18 -11.33 6.88
CA VAL A 11 15.04 -12.76 6.58
C VAL A 11 13.70 -13.26 7.11
N ARG A 12 13.01 -14.04 6.27
CA ARG A 12 11.81 -14.79 6.66
C ARG A 12 11.73 -16.12 5.93
N ALA A 13 11.69 -17.21 6.69
CA ALA A 13 11.54 -18.57 6.17
C ALA A 13 10.23 -19.21 6.66
N PHE A 14 9.73 -20.15 5.89
CA PHE A 14 8.60 -21.03 6.22
C PHE A 14 9.04 -22.47 5.99
N GLY A 15 9.11 -23.26 7.06
CA GLY A 15 9.75 -24.57 6.98
C GLY A 15 11.20 -24.46 6.51
N GLY A 16 11.56 -25.17 5.44
CA GLY A 16 12.90 -25.12 4.82
C GLY A 16 13.11 -24.04 3.77
N VAL A 17 12.04 -23.29 3.38
CA VAL A 17 12.09 -22.32 2.28
C VAL A 17 12.30 -20.91 2.83
N ARG A 18 13.35 -20.22 2.39
CA ARG A 18 13.60 -18.81 2.68
C ARG A 18 12.84 -17.93 1.70
N ALA A 19 11.63 -17.53 2.07
CA ALA A 19 10.79 -16.65 1.24
C ALA A 19 11.33 -15.21 1.15
N VAL A 20 12.10 -14.75 2.14
CA VAL A 20 12.91 -13.53 2.10
C VAL A 20 14.27 -13.88 2.69
N ASP A 21 15.35 -13.59 1.98
CA ASP A 21 16.72 -13.99 2.31
C ASP A 21 17.68 -12.81 2.25
N GLY A 22 17.70 -12.00 3.31
CA GLY A 22 18.58 -10.84 3.44
C GLY A 22 18.17 -9.64 2.60
N ALA A 23 16.87 -9.46 2.37
CA ALA A 23 16.39 -8.33 1.57
C ALA A 23 16.68 -7.00 2.26
N SER A 24 17.30 -6.07 1.52
CA SER A 24 17.59 -4.70 1.93
C SER A 24 17.11 -3.72 0.86
N LEU A 25 16.34 -2.71 1.26
CA LEU A 25 15.82 -1.67 0.38
C LEU A 25 15.55 -0.37 1.14
N GLU A 26 15.48 0.71 0.41
CA GLU A 26 15.09 2.03 0.91
C GLU A 26 14.01 2.66 0.03
N VAL A 27 13.05 3.30 0.68
CA VAL A 27 12.00 4.13 0.05
C VAL A 27 12.18 5.55 0.54
N GLU A 28 12.53 6.43 -0.37
CA GLU A 28 12.75 7.85 -0.07
C GLU A 28 11.45 8.57 0.26
N ALA A 29 11.52 9.55 1.16
CA ALA A 29 10.36 10.32 1.56
C ALA A 29 9.78 11.11 0.37
N GLY A 30 8.47 10.99 0.13
CA GLY A 30 7.76 11.68 -0.95
C GLY A 30 8.02 11.08 -2.34
N SER A 31 8.61 9.88 -2.44
CA SER A 31 8.82 9.17 -3.70
C SER A 31 7.80 8.06 -3.92
N ILE A 32 7.70 7.61 -5.16
CA ILE A 32 7.02 6.38 -5.55
C ILE A 32 8.09 5.33 -5.87
N THR A 33 8.11 4.25 -5.11
CA THR A 33 9.00 3.11 -5.33
C THR A 33 8.20 1.89 -5.78
N GLY A 34 8.55 1.31 -6.91
CA GLY A 34 8.01 0.05 -7.40
C GLY A 34 8.80 -1.15 -6.87
N LEU A 35 8.12 -2.20 -6.42
CA LEU A 35 8.71 -3.48 -6.05
C LEU A 35 8.19 -4.55 -7.00
N ILE A 36 9.04 -5.05 -7.88
CA ILE A 36 8.71 -6.03 -8.91
C ILE A 36 9.49 -7.33 -8.75
N GLY A 37 9.15 -8.33 -9.53
CA GLY A 37 9.82 -9.63 -9.57
C GLY A 37 8.84 -10.76 -9.93
N PRO A 38 9.32 -11.94 -10.29
CA PRO A 38 8.48 -13.07 -10.65
C PRO A 38 7.59 -13.56 -9.49
N ASN A 39 6.66 -14.47 -9.80
CA ASN A 39 5.87 -15.13 -8.76
C ASN A 39 6.81 -15.95 -7.87
N GLY A 40 6.57 -15.93 -6.57
CA GLY A 40 7.46 -16.58 -5.60
C GLY A 40 8.70 -15.79 -5.18
N ALA A 41 9.02 -14.66 -5.81
CA ALA A 41 10.19 -13.83 -5.48
C ALA A 41 10.24 -13.28 -4.04
N GLY A 42 9.19 -13.47 -3.23
CA GLY A 42 9.16 -13.05 -1.82
C GLY A 42 8.52 -11.69 -1.56
N LYS A 43 8.04 -10.98 -2.58
CA LYS A 43 7.43 -9.63 -2.49
C LYS A 43 6.34 -9.52 -1.42
N SER A 44 5.31 -10.37 -1.50
CA SER A 44 4.19 -10.36 -0.54
C SER A 44 4.64 -10.73 0.88
N THR A 45 5.65 -11.59 1.02
CA THR A 45 6.24 -11.92 2.32
C THR A 45 6.97 -10.72 2.90
N LEU A 46 7.74 -10.00 2.10
CA LEU A 46 8.43 -8.78 2.50
C LEU A 46 7.42 -7.69 2.90
N PHE A 47 6.36 -7.48 2.13
CA PHE A 47 5.25 -6.56 2.46
C PHE A 47 4.59 -6.91 3.80
N ASN A 48 4.38 -8.21 4.05
CA ASN A 48 3.86 -8.68 5.33
C ASN A 48 4.83 -8.38 6.50
N CYS A 49 6.15 -8.48 6.27
CA CYS A 49 7.15 -8.12 7.27
C CYS A 49 7.17 -6.61 7.54
N ILE A 50 7.10 -5.78 6.50
CA ILE A 50 7.08 -4.31 6.61
C ILE A 50 5.82 -3.84 7.36
N SER A 51 4.66 -4.40 7.02
CA SER A 51 3.37 -4.00 7.59
C SER A 51 3.04 -4.69 8.94
N GLY A 52 3.95 -5.55 9.45
CA GLY A 52 3.83 -6.19 10.78
C GLY A 52 2.86 -7.37 10.85
N PHE A 53 2.34 -7.85 9.70
CA PHE A 53 1.55 -9.10 9.63
C PHE A 53 2.42 -10.34 9.80
N LEU A 54 3.71 -10.25 9.44
CA LEU A 54 4.72 -11.25 9.72
C LEU A 54 5.89 -10.59 10.46
N ARG A 55 6.44 -11.29 11.44
CA ARG A 55 7.65 -10.84 12.10
C ARG A 55 8.86 -11.43 11.38
N PRO A 56 9.84 -10.61 10.95
CA PRO A 56 11.08 -11.14 10.40
C PRO A 56 11.85 -11.96 11.44
N GLN A 57 12.57 -12.99 11.00
CA GLN A 57 13.43 -13.81 11.85
C GLN A 57 14.74 -13.07 12.18
N SER A 58 15.26 -12.32 11.20
CA SER A 58 16.38 -11.40 11.39
C SER A 58 16.19 -10.13 10.56
N GLY A 59 17.09 -9.17 10.73
CA GLY A 59 17.00 -7.87 10.08
C GLY A 59 16.13 -6.87 10.83
N ARG A 60 15.83 -5.75 10.18
CA ARG A 60 15.10 -4.63 10.77
C ARG A 60 14.27 -3.91 9.72
N VAL A 61 13.14 -3.35 10.14
CA VAL A 61 12.35 -2.40 9.35
C VAL A 61 12.27 -1.10 10.13
N LEU A 62 12.66 0.00 9.51
CA LEU A 62 12.71 1.33 10.11
C LEU A 62 11.77 2.26 9.36
N LEU A 63 10.99 3.04 10.11
CA LEU A 63 10.17 4.16 9.63
C LEU A 63 10.75 5.44 10.23
N ASP A 64 11.29 6.34 9.41
CA ASP A 64 12.05 7.52 9.84
C ASP A 64 13.14 7.19 10.88
N GLY A 65 13.93 6.16 10.62
CA GLY A 65 14.96 5.68 11.52
C GLY A 65 14.46 4.96 12.77
N LYS A 66 13.14 4.89 13.01
CA LYS A 66 12.54 4.22 14.17
C LYS A 66 12.11 2.80 13.84
N ARG A 67 12.59 1.84 14.60
CA ARG A 67 12.30 0.41 14.40
C ARG A 67 10.81 0.09 14.57
N ILE A 68 10.22 -0.60 13.56
CA ILE A 68 8.80 -0.97 13.53
C ILE A 68 8.53 -2.48 13.41
N ASP A 69 9.49 -3.32 13.00
CA ASP A 69 9.33 -4.76 12.76
C ASP A 69 8.88 -5.59 13.99
N ARG A 70 8.91 -4.98 15.17
CA ARG A 70 8.40 -5.59 16.41
C ARG A 70 7.05 -5.06 16.84
N ARG A 71 6.45 -4.16 16.06
CA ARG A 71 5.14 -3.55 16.34
C ARG A 71 4.03 -4.36 15.69
N THR A 72 2.84 -4.29 16.27
CA THR A 72 1.62 -4.84 15.64
C THR A 72 1.19 -3.97 14.44
N PRO A 73 0.47 -4.52 13.45
CA PRO A 73 -0.01 -3.77 12.27
C PRO A 73 -0.73 -2.47 12.65
N HIS A 74 -1.59 -2.52 13.67
CA HIS A 74 -2.31 -1.36 14.17
C HIS A 74 -1.37 -0.24 14.71
N ARG A 75 -0.27 -0.59 15.39
CA ARG A 75 0.72 0.38 15.87
C ARG A 75 1.57 0.95 14.73
N ILE A 76 1.80 0.15 13.69
CA ILE A 76 2.49 0.57 12.47
C ILE A 76 1.60 1.56 11.70
N ALA A 77 0.31 1.25 11.52
CA ALA A 77 -0.65 2.16 10.87
C ALA A 77 -0.74 3.50 11.62
N ARG A 78 -0.80 3.49 12.96
CA ARG A 78 -0.76 4.72 13.77
C ARG A 78 0.56 5.50 13.66
N ALA A 79 1.64 4.86 13.28
CA ALA A 79 2.91 5.53 13.01
C ALA A 79 2.96 6.14 11.60
N GLY A 80 1.90 5.95 10.80
CA GLY A 80 1.75 6.55 9.48
C GLY A 80 2.08 5.63 8.31
N LEU A 81 2.37 4.34 8.52
CA LEU A 81 2.53 3.37 7.44
C LEU A 81 1.25 2.53 7.31
N VAL A 82 0.51 2.76 6.24
CA VAL A 82 -0.76 2.09 5.95
C VAL A 82 -0.61 1.20 4.73
N ARG A 83 -1.30 0.06 4.70
CA ARG A 83 -1.32 -0.87 3.57
C ARG A 83 -2.73 -1.12 3.08
N THR A 84 -2.92 -1.11 1.76
CA THR A 84 -4.09 -1.72 1.12
C THR A 84 -3.89 -3.23 1.00
N PHE A 85 -4.98 -3.96 0.76
CA PHE A 85 -4.92 -5.41 0.60
C PHE A 85 -5.22 -5.78 -0.85
N GLN A 86 -4.59 -6.85 -1.34
CA GLN A 86 -4.82 -7.41 -2.67
C GLN A 86 -6.31 -7.70 -2.91
N THR A 87 -7.01 -8.23 -1.91
CA THR A 87 -8.47 -8.41 -1.94
C THR A 87 -9.13 -7.30 -1.13
N PRO A 88 -9.95 -6.43 -1.76
CA PRO A 88 -10.66 -5.37 -1.06
C PRO A 88 -11.53 -5.91 0.08
N ARG A 89 -11.41 -5.30 1.26
CA ARG A 89 -12.15 -5.70 2.46
C ARG A 89 -13.31 -4.74 2.74
N ALA A 90 -14.04 -4.34 1.70
CA ALA A 90 -15.22 -3.52 1.85
C ALA A 90 -16.30 -4.26 2.64
N LEU A 91 -16.95 -3.55 3.56
CA LEU A 91 -18.10 -4.04 4.32
C LEU A 91 -19.33 -3.92 3.41
N THR A 92 -19.68 -5.02 2.75
CA THR A 92 -20.66 -5.07 1.65
C THR A 92 -22.07 -4.64 2.04
N ARG A 93 -22.42 -4.72 3.33
CA ARG A 93 -23.73 -4.32 3.88
C ARG A 93 -23.77 -2.88 4.40
N MET A 94 -22.68 -2.15 4.30
CA MET A 94 -22.59 -0.72 4.62
C MET A 94 -22.54 0.09 3.33
N THR A 95 -22.97 1.34 3.38
CA THR A 95 -22.82 2.26 2.26
C THR A 95 -21.34 2.55 1.99
N VAL A 96 -21.04 3.05 0.81
CA VAL A 96 -19.70 3.48 0.42
C VAL A 96 -19.17 4.54 1.40
N LEU A 97 -20.00 5.55 1.70
CA LEU A 97 -19.64 6.60 2.66
C LEU A 97 -19.36 6.05 4.07
N GLU A 98 -20.23 5.15 4.58
CA GLU A 98 -20.02 4.53 5.89
C GLU A 98 -18.74 3.70 5.97
N ASN A 99 -18.39 3.00 4.88
CA ASN A 99 -17.11 2.27 4.78
C ASN A 99 -15.91 3.20 4.95
N VAL A 100 -15.94 4.39 4.34
CA VAL A 100 -14.87 5.38 4.47
C VAL A 100 -14.84 5.98 5.87
N MET A 101 -15.99 6.43 6.38
CA MET A 101 -16.10 7.02 7.72
C MET A 101 -15.61 6.07 8.83
N LEU A 102 -15.85 4.76 8.69
CA LEU A 102 -15.39 3.76 9.65
C LEU A 102 -13.87 3.65 9.72
N ALA A 103 -13.17 3.99 8.64
CA ALA A 103 -11.70 3.98 8.59
C ALA A 103 -11.07 5.18 9.32
N ALA A 104 -11.84 6.20 9.69
CA ALA A 104 -11.33 7.37 10.40
C ALA A 104 -10.60 6.99 11.70
N PRO A 105 -9.44 7.60 11.97
CA PRO A 105 -8.67 7.27 13.17
C PRO A 105 -9.45 7.65 14.43
N ARG A 106 -9.49 6.72 15.40
CA ARG A 106 -10.03 7.01 16.73
C ARG A 106 -9.02 7.81 17.53
N HIS A 107 -9.42 8.99 18.02
CA HIS A 107 -8.56 9.81 18.87
C HIS A 107 -8.64 9.35 20.33
N ALA A 108 -7.56 9.57 21.09
CA ALA A 108 -7.46 9.14 22.49
C ALA A 108 -8.52 9.74 23.43
N GLY A 109 -9.22 10.81 23.03
CA GLY A 109 -10.29 11.45 23.80
C GLY A 109 -11.61 10.67 23.88
N GLU A 110 -11.79 9.59 23.13
CA GLU A 110 -13.02 8.76 23.19
C GLU A 110 -13.12 7.89 24.46
N ARG A 111 -12.11 7.92 25.33
CA ARG A 111 -12.06 7.01 26.49
C ARG A 111 -12.72 7.53 27.77
N LEU A 112 -13.13 8.79 27.83
CA LEU A 112 -13.69 9.37 29.06
C LEU A 112 -14.92 10.25 28.77
N GLY A 113 -16.00 9.81 29.35
CA GLY A 113 -17.34 10.28 29.36
C GLY A 113 -17.66 11.76 29.25
N GLY A 114 -18.71 12.02 28.54
CA GLY A 114 -19.84 12.82 29.04
C GLY A 114 -19.93 14.27 28.65
N SER A 115 -18.96 14.98 28.15
CA SER A 115 -19.16 16.43 27.82
C SER A 115 -19.41 16.70 26.33
N LEU A 116 -20.08 15.85 25.57
CA LEU A 116 -19.43 15.52 24.31
C LEU A 116 -20.38 15.26 23.17
N ALA A 117 -21.67 15.50 23.34
CA ALA A 117 -22.62 15.42 22.22
C ALA A 117 -22.31 16.47 21.12
N ALA A 118 -21.91 17.67 21.51
CA ALA A 118 -21.59 18.74 20.55
C ALA A 118 -20.24 18.48 19.86
N SER A 119 -19.22 18.05 20.61
CA SER A 119 -17.90 17.71 20.05
C SER A 119 -17.96 16.43 19.20
N ALA A 120 -18.75 15.43 19.60
CA ALA A 120 -18.98 14.23 18.82
C ALA A 120 -19.68 14.54 17.48
N ARG A 121 -20.72 15.38 17.50
CA ARG A 121 -21.43 15.80 16.27
C ARG A 121 -20.54 16.64 15.35
N ARG A 122 -19.68 17.52 15.89
CA ARG A 122 -18.73 18.28 15.10
C ARG A 122 -17.75 17.34 14.41
N ARG A 123 -17.17 16.43 15.16
CA ARG A 123 -16.23 15.44 14.63
C ARG A 123 -16.86 14.53 13.58
N GLU A 124 -18.07 14.04 13.81
CA GLU A 124 -18.79 13.24 12.82
C GLU A 124 -18.97 14.01 11.50
N ARG A 125 -19.27 15.31 11.58
CA ARG A 125 -19.34 16.18 10.41
C ARG A 125 -17.98 16.31 9.72
N ASP A 126 -16.90 16.54 10.49
CA ASP A 126 -15.54 16.67 9.93
C ASP A 126 -15.10 15.38 9.23
N VAL A 127 -15.34 14.22 9.87
CA VAL A 127 -15.09 12.88 9.29
C VAL A 127 -15.92 12.68 8.00
N ARG A 128 -17.20 13.07 8.02
CA ARG A 128 -18.08 12.95 6.86
C ARG A 128 -17.64 13.84 5.70
N THR A 129 -17.26 15.08 6.00
CA THR A 129 -16.73 16.01 5.00
C THR A 129 -15.46 15.45 4.37
N ARG A 130 -14.51 14.99 5.18
CA ARG A 130 -13.29 14.37 4.68
C ARG A 130 -13.54 13.11 3.86
N ALA A 131 -14.50 12.28 4.28
CA ALA A 131 -14.88 11.08 3.53
C ALA A 131 -15.48 11.45 2.16
N ALA A 132 -16.32 12.49 2.09
CA ALA A 132 -16.90 12.96 0.83
C ALA A 132 -15.82 13.51 -0.13
N GLU A 133 -14.88 14.33 0.35
CA GLU A 133 -13.75 14.83 -0.43
C GLU A 133 -12.90 13.70 -1.02
N LEU A 134 -12.63 12.65 -0.23
CA LEU A 134 -11.87 11.50 -0.70
C LEU A 134 -12.63 10.64 -1.70
N LEU A 135 -13.96 10.54 -1.57
CA LEU A 135 -14.80 9.86 -2.57
C LEU A 135 -14.87 10.64 -3.88
N GLU A 136 -14.96 11.97 -3.82
CA GLU A 136 -14.91 12.85 -4.99
C GLU A 136 -13.56 12.70 -5.73
N LEU A 137 -12.44 12.61 -4.98
CA LEU A 137 -11.12 12.41 -5.55
C LEU A 137 -11.05 11.18 -6.48
N VAL A 138 -11.77 10.11 -6.15
CA VAL A 138 -11.79 8.85 -6.93
C VAL A 138 -13.09 8.66 -7.71
N ARG A 139 -13.91 9.70 -7.85
CA ARG A 139 -15.19 9.69 -8.59
C ARG A 139 -16.20 8.62 -8.09
N LEU A 140 -16.21 8.38 -6.80
CA LEU A 140 -17.20 7.52 -6.12
C LEU A 140 -18.23 8.30 -5.29
N ASP A 141 -18.26 9.61 -5.40
CA ASP A 141 -19.21 10.51 -4.72
C ASP A 141 -20.66 10.22 -5.12
N GLY A 142 -20.89 9.93 -6.41
CA GLY A 142 -22.22 9.51 -6.91
C GLY A 142 -22.72 8.19 -6.31
N ASP A 143 -21.82 7.31 -5.87
CA ASP A 143 -22.14 6.02 -5.25
C ASP A 143 -22.13 6.08 -3.70
N ALA A 144 -21.92 7.26 -3.09
CA ALA A 144 -21.73 7.42 -1.65
C ALA A 144 -22.84 6.78 -0.79
N ALA A 145 -24.08 6.83 -1.24
CA ALA A 145 -25.25 6.23 -0.58
C ALA A 145 -25.53 4.77 -0.98
N ALA A 146 -24.84 4.27 -2.02
CA ALA A 146 -25.00 2.88 -2.47
C ALA A 146 -24.33 1.92 -1.49
N LEU A 147 -24.79 0.66 -1.43
CA LEU A 147 -24.13 -0.37 -0.66
C LEU A 147 -22.80 -0.75 -1.33
N ALA A 148 -21.70 -0.86 -0.56
CA ALA A 148 -20.39 -1.22 -1.10
C ALA A 148 -20.37 -2.60 -1.80
N GLY A 149 -21.35 -3.46 -1.49
CA GLY A 149 -21.53 -4.75 -2.16
C GLY A 149 -21.96 -4.64 -3.62
N THR A 150 -22.57 -3.52 -4.05
CA THR A 150 -23.01 -3.29 -5.43
C THR A 150 -21.92 -2.76 -6.34
N LEU A 151 -20.80 -2.30 -5.77
CA LEU A 151 -19.65 -1.79 -6.53
C LEU A 151 -19.01 -2.87 -7.39
N SER A 152 -18.49 -2.49 -8.55
CA SER A 152 -17.61 -3.33 -9.37
C SER A 152 -16.30 -3.67 -8.64
N GLY A 153 -15.55 -4.64 -9.15
CA GLY A 153 -14.24 -5.00 -8.58
C GLY A 153 -13.26 -3.83 -8.53
N GLY A 154 -13.20 -3.03 -9.60
CA GLY A 154 -12.35 -1.84 -9.67
C GLY A 154 -12.80 -0.74 -8.70
N GLN A 155 -14.10 -0.43 -8.64
CA GLN A 155 -14.63 0.54 -7.69
C GLN A 155 -14.37 0.13 -6.23
N ARG A 156 -14.43 -1.17 -5.90
CA ARG A 156 -14.05 -1.65 -4.56
C ARG A 156 -12.59 -1.41 -4.24
N LYS A 157 -11.69 -1.48 -5.23
CA LYS A 157 -10.26 -1.12 -5.04
C LYS A 157 -10.08 0.37 -4.77
N LEU A 158 -10.79 1.23 -5.51
CA LEU A 158 -10.82 2.67 -5.23
C LEU A 158 -11.36 2.95 -3.82
N LEU A 159 -12.44 2.27 -3.41
CA LEU A 159 -12.95 2.39 -2.05
C LEU A 159 -11.90 1.97 -1.00
N ASP A 160 -11.13 0.92 -1.24
CA ASP A 160 -10.08 0.46 -0.32
C ASP A 160 -8.92 1.47 -0.24
N LEU A 161 -8.56 2.10 -1.37
CA LEU A 161 -7.60 3.21 -1.42
C LEU A 161 -8.10 4.40 -0.59
N VAL A 162 -9.35 4.83 -0.79
CA VAL A 162 -9.97 5.93 -0.03
C VAL A 162 -9.99 5.64 1.47
N ARG A 163 -10.31 4.42 1.86
CA ARG A 163 -10.25 3.98 3.27
C ARG A 163 -8.84 4.06 3.85
N ALA A 164 -7.83 3.71 3.06
CA ALA A 164 -6.44 3.84 3.47
C ALA A 164 -6.02 5.32 3.62
N LEU A 165 -6.50 6.20 2.74
CA LEU A 165 -6.26 7.65 2.80
C LEU A 165 -6.97 8.34 3.97
N MET A 166 -8.11 7.80 4.41
CA MET A 166 -8.85 8.32 5.56
C MET A 166 -8.05 8.25 6.87
N VAL A 167 -7.02 7.39 6.93
CA VAL A 167 -6.10 7.26 8.08
C VAL A 167 -4.98 8.31 8.05
N GLU A 168 -4.91 9.15 7.00
CA GLU A 168 -3.85 10.15 6.78
C GLU A 168 -2.44 9.53 6.78
N PRO A 169 -2.16 8.58 5.85
CA PRO A 169 -0.89 7.89 5.82
C PRO A 169 0.25 8.85 5.45
N ARG A 170 1.43 8.57 6.00
CA ARG A 170 2.70 9.19 5.57
C ARG A 170 3.41 8.31 4.53
N ILE A 171 3.24 6.99 4.66
CA ILE A 171 3.63 5.97 3.67
C ILE A 171 2.42 5.10 3.37
N LEU A 172 2.16 4.87 2.10
CA LEU A 172 1.12 3.97 1.63
C LEU A 172 1.76 2.78 0.88
N LEU A 173 1.49 1.58 1.38
CA LEU A 173 1.87 0.33 0.71
C LEU A 173 0.70 -0.13 -0.15
N LEU A 174 0.89 -0.20 -1.47
CA LEU A 174 -0.10 -0.66 -2.43
C LEU A 174 0.26 -2.07 -2.92
N ASP A 175 -0.63 -3.02 -2.71
CA ASP A 175 -0.44 -4.43 -3.06
C ASP A 175 -1.32 -4.78 -4.26
N GLU A 176 -0.70 -4.86 -5.44
CA GLU A 176 -1.32 -5.13 -6.73
C GLU A 176 -2.59 -4.26 -7.00
N PRO A 177 -2.46 -2.92 -6.94
CA PRO A 177 -3.61 -2.04 -7.10
C PRO A 177 -4.29 -2.18 -8.46
N MET A 178 -3.57 -2.59 -9.52
CA MET A 178 -4.07 -2.72 -10.88
C MET A 178 -4.71 -4.09 -11.20
N ALA A 179 -4.53 -5.11 -10.35
CA ALA A 179 -5.06 -6.45 -10.62
C ALA A 179 -6.60 -6.45 -10.71
N GLY A 180 -7.16 -6.96 -11.80
CA GLY A 180 -8.62 -7.01 -12.02
C GLY A 180 -9.30 -5.65 -12.26
N VAL A 181 -8.54 -4.59 -12.54
CA VAL A 181 -9.05 -3.26 -12.87
C VAL A 181 -9.14 -3.13 -14.41
N SER A 182 -10.24 -2.53 -14.91
CA SER A 182 -10.42 -2.28 -16.34
C SER A 182 -9.36 -1.31 -16.88
N PRO A 183 -9.00 -1.37 -18.18
CA PRO A 183 -7.99 -0.48 -18.77
C PRO A 183 -8.26 1.02 -18.52
N THR A 184 -9.51 1.45 -18.66
CA THR A 184 -9.89 2.84 -18.42
C THR A 184 -9.64 3.25 -16.97
N LEU A 185 -10.06 2.42 -16.02
CA LEU A 185 -9.89 2.70 -14.60
C LEU A 185 -8.43 2.62 -14.14
N ARG A 186 -7.56 1.85 -14.85
CA ARG A 186 -6.11 1.83 -14.58
C ARG A 186 -5.46 3.19 -14.82
N VAL A 187 -5.87 3.89 -15.89
CA VAL A 187 -5.36 5.25 -16.19
C VAL A 187 -5.75 6.21 -15.07
N GLU A 188 -7.03 6.20 -14.69
CA GLU A 188 -7.52 7.04 -13.60
C GLU A 188 -6.81 6.74 -12.26
N LEU A 189 -6.62 5.46 -11.95
CA LEU A 189 -5.92 5.04 -10.72
C LEU A 189 -4.45 5.49 -10.72
N LEU A 190 -3.77 5.43 -11.88
CA LEU A 190 -2.42 5.97 -12.02
C LEU A 190 -2.40 7.47 -11.73
N GLU A 191 -3.31 8.23 -12.32
CA GLU A 191 -3.42 9.69 -12.08
C GLU A 191 -3.65 9.99 -10.59
N HIS A 192 -4.52 9.24 -9.91
CA HIS A 192 -4.75 9.38 -8.48
C HIS A 192 -3.49 9.08 -7.66
N ILE A 193 -2.76 8.00 -7.99
CA ILE A 193 -1.52 7.63 -7.31
C ILE A 193 -0.46 8.74 -7.47
N LEU A 194 -0.28 9.29 -8.67
CA LEU A 194 0.63 10.40 -8.92
C LEU A 194 0.21 11.66 -8.15
N ALA A 195 -1.08 11.97 -8.14
CA ALA A 195 -1.61 13.11 -7.39
C ALA A 195 -1.39 13.00 -5.87
N LEU A 196 -1.48 11.80 -5.29
CA LEU A 196 -1.17 11.58 -3.86
C LEU A 196 0.27 11.93 -3.52
N ARG A 197 1.21 11.61 -4.41
CA ARG A 197 2.62 12.00 -4.24
C ARG A 197 2.79 13.51 -4.39
N GLU A 198 2.25 14.12 -5.43
CA GLU A 198 2.49 15.52 -5.79
C GLU A 198 1.79 16.52 -4.86
N ARG A 199 0.52 16.27 -4.53
CA ARG A 199 -0.30 17.18 -3.72
C ARG A 199 -0.14 16.96 -2.22
N ASP A 200 -0.10 15.70 -1.81
CA ASP A 200 -0.18 15.32 -0.40
C ASP A 200 1.21 14.92 0.16
N GLY A 201 2.22 14.80 -0.72
CA GLY A 201 3.57 14.39 -0.35
C GLY A 201 3.65 12.99 0.26
N ILE A 202 2.70 12.11 -0.07
CA ILE A 202 2.66 10.74 0.45
C ILE A 202 3.77 9.93 -0.20
N THR A 203 4.52 9.18 0.60
CA THR A 203 5.47 8.18 0.10
C THR A 203 4.72 6.91 -0.29
N LEU A 204 5.03 6.33 -1.44
CA LEU A 204 4.37 5.12 -1.93
C LEU A 204 5.39 4.00 -2.17
N LEU A 205 5.04 2.79 -1.73
CA LEU A 205 5.71 1.56 -2.13
C LEU A 205 4.66 0.64 -2.75
N ILE A 206 4.86 0.31 -4.03
CA ILE A 206 3.88 -0.39 -4.86
C ILE A 206 4.43 -1.74 -5.28
N VAL A 207 3.72 -2.83 -4.96
CA VAL A 207 3.97 -4.14 -5.57
C VAL A 207 3.04 -4.30 -6.76
N GLU A 208 3.60 -4.59 -7.93
CA GLU A 208 2.84 -4.81 -9.15
C GLU A 208 3.52 -5.83 -10.07
N HIS A 209 2.71 -6.42 -10.94
CA HIS A 209 3.17 -7.30 -12.02
C HIS A 209 3.13 -6.61 -13.39
N ASP A 210 2.37 -5.52 -13.51
CA ASP A 210 2.30 -4.68 -14.70
C ASP A 210 3.53 -3.77 -14.75
N LEU A 211 4.53 -4.22 -15.54
CA LEU A 211 5.80 -3.50 -15.67
C LEU A 211 5.62 -2.11 -16.27
N ASP A 212 4.72 -1.96 -17.26
CA ASP A 212 4.49 -0.67 -17.91
C ASP A 212 3.92 0.35 -16.91
N PHE A 213 3.02 -0.10 -16.03
CA PHE A 213 2.52 0.72 -14.95
C PHE A 213 3.64 1.13 -13.99
N VAL A 214 4.44 0.18 -13.52
CA VAL A 214 5.53 0.46 -12.56
C VAL A 214 6.56 1.42 -13.15
N MET A 215 6.97 1.19 -14.41
CA MET A 215 7.95 2.03 -15.09
C MET A 215 7.47 3.47 -15.33
N ARG A 216 6.15 3.68 -15.44
CA ARG A 216 5.54 5.01 -15.61
C ARG A 216 5.27 5.72 -14.29
N ALA A 217 4.95 4.96 -13.23
CA ALA A 217 4.53 5.50 -11.96
C ALA A 217 5.71 5.80 -11.01
N SER A 218 6.82 5.05 -11.13
CA SER A 218 7.84 5.01 -10.09
C SER A 218 9.02 5.93 -10.37
N ASP A 219 9.53 6.58 -9.34
CA ASP A 219 10.82 7.29 -9.36
C ASP A 219 11.98 6.28 -9.25
N ARG A 220 11.76 5.19 -8.53
CA ARG A 220 12.72 4.10 -8.30
C ARG A 220 12.04 2.74 -8.40
N VAL A 221 12.72 1.75 -8.93
CA VAL A 221 12.24 0.37 -9.02
C VAL A 221 13.22 -0.56 -8.31
N ILE A 222 12.69 -1.50 -7.56
CA ILE A 222 13.42 -2.54 -6.84
C ILE A 222 12.97 -3.88 -7.40
N VAL A 223 13.90 -4.74 -7.75
CA VAL A 223 13.62 -6.07 -8.30
C VAL A 223 14.01 -7.13 -7.30
N MET A 224 13.05 -8.00 -6.99
CA MET A 224 13.29 -9.19 -6.17
C MET A 224 13.27 -10.45 -7.01
N ASN A 225 14.17 -11.37 -6.70
CA ASN A 225 14.13 -12.76 -7.14
C ASN A 225 14.64 -13.68 -6.01
N ASP A 226 14.04 -14.85 -5.84
CA ASP A 226 14.41 -15.88 -4.83
C ASP A 226 14.63 -15.30 -3.42
N GLY A 227 13.73 -14.41 -2.99
CA GLY A 227 13.75 -13.79 -1.66
C GLY A 227 14.78 -12.66 -1.50
N ARG A 228 15.52 -12.30 -2.52
CA ARG A 228 16.60 -11.29 -2.49
C ARG A 228 16.30 -10.11 -3.39
N VAL A 229 16.83 -8.96 -3.06
CA VAL A 229 16.89 -7.82 -3.98
C VAL A 229 18.07 -8.05 -4.92
N ILE A 230 17.80 -8.20 -6.22
CA ILE A 230 18.82 -8.45 -7.25
C ILE A 230 19.32 -7.16 -7.90
N THR A 231 18.46 -6.16 -8.02
CA THR A 231 18.84 -4.83 -8.53
C THR A 231 17.86 -3.77 -8.06
N GLN A 232 18.28 -2.51 -8.11
CA GLN A 232 17.43 -1.35 -7.83
C GLN A 232 18.01 -0.11 -8.52
N GLY A 233 17.14 0.76 -9.02
CA GLY A 233 17.56 1.96 -9.75
C GLY A 233 16.37 2.71 -10.31
N SER A 234 16.63 3.66 -11.19
CA SER A 234 15.59 4.30 -12.01
C SER A 234 14.91 3.27 -12.92
N PRO A 235 13.68 3.52 -13.39
CA PRO A 235 13.00 2.64 -14.33
C PRO A 235 13.85 2.27 -15.57
N ASN A 236 14.62 3.22 -16.11
CA ASN A 236 15.48 2.99 -17.27
C ASN A 236 16.67 2.08 -16.97
N GLU A 237 17.33 2.26 -15.81
CA GLU A 237 18.41 1.40 -15.37
C GLU A 237 17.96 -0.04 -15.15
N VAL A 238 16.83 -0.22 -14.48
CA VAL A 238 16.25 -1.54 -14.23
C VAL A 238 15.82 -2.25 -15.52
N ARG A 239 15.26 -1.50 -16.49
CA ARG A 239 14.89 -2.07 -17.81
C ARG A 239 16.10 -2.57 -18.60
N ALA A 240 17.25 -1.94 -18.44
CA ALA A 240 18.50 -2.31 -19.13
C ALA A 240 19.33 -3.38 -18.41
N ASP A 241 18.93 -3.79 -17.21
CA ASP A 241 19.68 -4.75 -16.38
C ASP A 241 19.39 -6.19 -16.84
N GLU A 242 20.43 -6.90 -17.35
CA GLU A 242 20.30 -8.29 -17.82
C GLU A 242 19.79 -9.24 -16.74
N ARG A 243 20.13 -9.01 -15.47
CA ARG A 243 19.61 -9.82 -14.32
C ARG A 243 18.10 -9.79 -14.21
N VAL A 244 17.47 -8.67 -14.61
CA VAL A 244 16.01 -8.52 -14.61
C VAL A 244 15.42 -9.36 -15.74
N VAL A 245 16.01 -9.28 -16.93
CA VAL A 245 15.59 -10.08 -18.10
C VAL A 245 15.66 -11.56 -17.75
N ASP A 246 16.78 -12.02 -17.21
CA ASP A 246 17.00 -13.42 -16.83
C ASP A 246 16.01 -13.89 -15.75
N ALA A 247 15.72 -13.07 -14.74
CA ALA A 247 14.77 -13.42 -13.69
C ALA A 247 13.33 -13.61 -14.21
N TYR A 248 12.92 -12.85 -15.25
CA TYR A 248 11.62 -13.00 -15.87
C TYR A 248 11.56 -14.08 -16.93
N LEU A 249 12.63 -14.32 -17.70
CA LEU A 249 12.70 -15.40 -18.69
C LEU A 249 12.90 -16.78 -18.04
N GLY A 250 13.71 -16.86 -16.97
CA GLY A 250 13.93 -18.11 -16.22
C GLY A 250 12.66 -18.65 -15.57
N ALA A 251 11.78 -17.77 -15.13
CA ALA A 251 10.50 -18.16 -14.53
C ALA A 251 9.53 -18.85 -15.52
N HIS A 252 9.75 -18.74 -16.83
CA HIS A 252 8.93 -19.43 -17.86
C HIS A 252 9.41 -20.86 -18.17
N HIS A 253 10.57 -21.30 -17.68
CA HIS A 253 11.10 -22.63 -17.92
C HIS A 253 10.79 -23.66 -16.83
N GLU A 254 10.25 -23.26 -15.68
CA GLU A 254 9.90 -24.20 -14.58
C GLU A 254 8.46 -24.73 -14.62
N VAL A 255 7.68 -24.39 -15.64
CA VAL A 255 6.28 -24.83 -15.82
C VAL A 255 6.17 -25.69 -17.10
N ALA A 256 6.93 -26.76 -17.16
CA ALA A 256 6.80 -27.80 -18.18
C ALA A 256 6.87 -29.19 -17.54
#